data_2510d2837a7f9dd147dbc75900a94bfe
#
_entry.id   2510d2837a7f9dd147dbc75900a94bfe
#
_cell.length_a   1.000
_cell.length_b   1.000
_cell.length_c   1.000
_cell.angle_alpha   90.00
_cell.angle_beta   90.00
_cell.angle_gamma   90.00
#
_symmetry.space_group_name_H-M   'P 1'
#
loop_
_entity.id
_entity.type
_entity.pdbx_description
1 polymer ?
#
loop_
_entity_poly.entity_id
_entity_poly.type
_entity_poly.pdbx_seq_one_letter_code
_entity_poly.pdbx_strand_id
1 'polypeptide(L)'
;MRGSPGFCQTRRMLAATLAVLNFCILAVAQSKSRPPNEVAEHDPNLNSFQVFEFRRYSIKPGERQHFAKYFDTLFPEAFQQLGAVAAGSFLERGNETGFTWIRGFHTIDVRAVVHAAFYYGSVWNEHRDTLNNLITDSDNVLLLRPLSPERDVLILPAIDPVTEPNGAQGVVVAQIFAVKKDETEVFAREAEPAFARYRAAGAREAGVLVTLDVRNNFPQLPIRTDGPYLVWLGILHDNEILQREFIPVTEQVAGIFKASGHLRGAPELIVLDPTPRSRMRWLPSWK
;
A
#
# COMPACT_ATOMS: atom_id res chain seq x y z
N MET A 1 45.23 11.92 -74.35
CA MET A 1 45.43 13.33 -74.73
C MET A 1 45.43 14.13 -73.45
N ARG A 2 46.58 14.59 -73.07
CA ARG A 2 47.01 15.99 -72.80
C ARG A 2 46.13 16.63 -71.67
N GLY A 3 46.60 17.17 -70.56
CA GLY A 3 47.95 17.59 -70.16
C GLY A 3 47.79 18.26 -68.79
N SER A 4 48.79 18.14 -68.02
CA SER A 4 49.13 18.98 -66.82
C SER A 4 49.42 20.43 -67.32
N PRO A 5 49.81 21.39 -66.51
CA PRO A 5 50.22 21.43 -65.10
C PRO A 5 49.87 22.70 -64.31
N GLY A 6 50.17 22.71 -63.04
CA GLY A 6 51.05 23.74 -62.52
C GLY A 6 50.52 24.72 -61.51
N PHE A 7 51.26 24.87 -60.54
CA PHE A 7 51.98 25.89 -59.80
C PHE A 7 51.58 26.12 -58.37
N CYS A 8 52.45 25.67 -57.57
CA CYS A 8 53.14 26.24 -56.40
C CYS A 8 52.79 27.66 -56.00
N GLN A 9 52.39 27.90 -54.80
CA GLN A 9 52.99 29.00 -54.02
C GLN A 9 52.81 28.72 -52.48
N THR A 10 53.95 28.52 -51.85
CA THR A 10 54.29 28.67 -50.44
C THR A 10 53.93 30.04 -49.91
N ARG A 11 53.28 30.14 -48.78
CA ARG A 11 53.51 31.24 -47.82
C ARG A 11 53.42 30.75 -46.39
N ARG A 12 54.43 31.13 -45.68
CA ARG A 12 54.79 30.90 -44.32
C ARG A 12 53.93 31.68 -43.31
N MET A 13 54.00 31.23 -42.08
CA MET A 13 53.87 31.91 -40.78
C MET A 13 52.44 32.06 -40.29
N LEU A 14 52.08 31.77 -39.06
CA LEU A 14 52.70 32.06 -37.77
C LEU A 14 52.12 31.09 -36.72
N ALA A 15 52.96 30.59 -35.86
CA ALA A 15 52.58 29.90 -34.63
C ALA A 15 51.93 30.88 -33.66
N ALA A 16 50.75 30.56 -33.18
CA ALA A 16 50.18 31.15 -32.00
C ALA A 16 49.78 30.00 -31.03
N THR A 17 50.66 29.75 -30.10
CA THR A 17 50.46 28.87 -28.93
C THR A 17 49.43 29.53 -28.03
N LEU A 18 48.18 29.03 -28.05
CA LEU A 18 47.24 29.37 -26.99
C LEU A 18 47.25 28.24 -25.97
N ALA A 19 47.83 28.51 -24.83
CA ALA A 19 47.76 27.67 -23.64
C ALA A 19 46.34 27.78 -23.07
N VAL A 20 45.55 26.73 -23.25
CA VAL A 20 44.27 26.60 -22.58
C VAL A 20 44.55 25.99 -21.19
N LEU A 21 44.53 26.85 -20.17
CA LEU A 21 44.48 26.44 -18.79
C LEU A 21 43.13 25.72 -18.55
N ASN A 22 43.18 24.40 -18.44
CA ASN A 22 42.06 23.60 -17.94
C ASN A 22 41.93 23.83 -16.44
N PHE A 23 41.04 24.71 -16.04
CA PHE A 23 40.55 24.80 -14.66
C PHE A 23 39.58 23.68 -14.43
N CYS A 24 40.06 22.52 -13.95
CA CYS A 24 39.22 21.50 -13.33
C CYS A 24 38.69 22.06 -12.01
N ILE A 25 37.51 22.65 -12.03
CA ILE A 25 36.73 22.89 -10.83
C ILE A 25 36.20 21.52 -10.38
N LEU A 26 36.89 20.90 -9.40
CA LEU A 26 36.28 19.80 -8.62
C LEU A 26 35.13 20.41 -7.84
N ALA A 27 33.92 20.27 -8.35
CA ALA A 27 32.70 20.42 -7.58
C ALA A 27 32.65 19.24 -6.60
N VAL A 28 33.17 19.44 -5.39
CA VAL A 28 32.88 18.57 -4.26
C VAL A 28 31.39 18.75 -3.98
N ALA A 29 30.58 17.81 -4.47
CA ALA A 29 29.22 17.67 -4.06
C ALA A 29 29.24 17.35 -2.55
N GLN A 30 29.01 18.38 -1.73
CA GLN A 30 28.71 18.20 -0.34
C GLN A 30 27.35 17.46 -0.28
N SER A 31 27.41 16.15 -0.12
CA SER A 31 26.28 15.36 0.32
C SER A 31 25.87 15.95 1.68
N LYS A 32 24.86 16.81 1.66
CA LYS A 32 24.14 17.16 2.88
C LYS A 32 23.55 15.86 3.42
N SER A 33 24.17 15.30 4.45
CA SER A 33 23.57 14.21 5.21
C SER A 33 22.20 14.69 5.69
N ARG A 34 21.15 14.09 5.18
CA ARG A 34 19.76 14.30 5.58
C ARG A 34 19.66 13.95 7.08
N PRO A 35 19.04 14.78 7.92
CA PRO A 35 18.90 14.45 9.33
C PRO A 35 18.16 13.11 9.50
N PRO A 36 18.53 12.29 10.50
CA PRO A 36 18.01 10.93 10.66
C PRO A 36 16.48 10.81 10.79
N ASN A 37 15.79 11.88 11.13
CA ASN A 37 14.35 11.90 11.37
C ASN A 37 13.47 12.17 10.13
N GLU A 38 14.04 12.50 8.97
CA GLU A 38 13.26 12.71 7.74
C GLU A 38 13.19 11.48 6.81
N VAL A 39 13.91 10.41 7.13
CA VAL A 39 14.10 9.26 6.22
C VAL A 39 12.93 8.28 6.24
N ALA A 40 12.03 8.33 7.24
CA ALA A 40 11.03 7.28 7.45
C ALA A 40 9.66 7.52 6.79
N GLU A 41 9.34 8.75 6.36
CA GLU A 41 7.95 9.05 5.97
C GLU A 41 7.64 8.99 4.46
N HIS A 42 8.64 9.04 3.55
CA HIS A 42 8.36 9.06 2.11
C HIS A 42 9.42 8.33 1.29
N ASP A 43 9.14 7.08 0.92
CA ASP A 43 9.75 6.46 -0.25
C ASP A 43 8.81 6.73 -1.45
N PRO A 44 9.20 7.57 -2.43
CA PRO A 44 8.35 7.89 -3.57
C PRO A 44 7.95 6.67 -4.41
N ASN A 45 8.67 5.56 -4.30
CA ASN A 45 8.31 4.31 -4.97
C ASN A 45 7.15 3.58 -4.26
N LEU A 46 6.88 3.86 -2.98
CA LEU A 46 5.76 3.28 -2.24
C LEU A 46 4.42 4.00 -2.49
N ASN A 47 4.43 5.19 -3.08
CA ASN A 47 3.22 5.99 -3.36
C ASN A 47 2.69 5.81 -4.80
N SER A 48 3.18 4.82 -5.54
CA SER A 48 2.79 4.61 -6.95
C SER A 48 1.77 3.49 -7.15
N PHE A 49 1.28 2.88 -6.08
CA PHE A 49 0.30 1.80 -6.17
C PHE A 49 -1.11 2.39 -6.32
N GLN A 50 -1.82 1.97 -7.37
CA GLN A 50 -3.14 2.51 -7.71
C GLN A 50 -4.26 1.47 -7.61
N VAL A 51 -3.92 0.19 -7.44
CA VAL A 51 -4.86 -0.92 -7.36
C VAL A 51 -4.57 -1.71 -6.11
N PHE A 52 -5.59 -1.91 -5.30
CA PHE A 52 -5.47 -2.64 -4.04
C PHE A 52 -6.48 -3.78 -3.97
N GLU A 53 -6.07 -4.89 -3.38
CA GLU A 53 -6.94 -5.95 -2.94
C GLU A 53 -6.99 -5.96 -1.41
N PHE A 54 -8.17 -5.69 -0.86
CA PHE A 54 -8.46 -5.89 0.55
C PHE A 54 -9.04 -7.31 0.70
N ARG A 55 -8.25 -8.20 1.27
CA ARG A 55 -8.51 -9.64 1.28
C ARG A 55 -8.75 -10.12 2.70
N ARG A 56 -9.88 -10.77 2.93
CA ARG A 56 -10.24 -11.36 4.21
C ARG A 56 -10.35 -12.87 4.06
N TYR A 57 -9.53 -13.58 4.78
CA TYR A 57 -9.48 -15.04 4.76
C TYR A 57 -10.07 -15.62 6.03
N SER A 58 -10.73 -16.75 5.90
CA SER A 58 -11.05 -17.62 7.03
C SER A 58 -10.03 -18.74 7.10
N ILE A 59 -9.36 -18.85 8.23
CA ILE A 59 -8.33 -19.86 8.51
C ILE A 59 -8.96 -20.96 9.37
N LYS A 60 -8.47 -22.18 9.29
CA LYS A 60 -8.91 -23.28 10.15
C LYS A 60 -8.81 -22.90 11.63
N PRO A 61 -9.79 -23.28 12.45
CA PRO A 61 -9.75 -23.02 13.89
C PRO A 61 -8.44 -23.51 14.52
N GLY A 62 -7.81 -22.63 15.31
CA GLY A 62 -6.52 -22.89 15.96
C GLY A 62 -5.27 -22.65 15.10
N GLU A 63 -5.42 -22.49 13.77
CA GLU A 63 -4.27 -22.37 12.84
C GLU A 63 -3.95 -20.92 12.41
N ARG A 64 -4.70 -19.93 12.88
CA ARG A 64 -4.54 -18.54 12.42
C ARG A 64 -3.14 -17.97 12.67
N GLN A 65 -2.56 -18.24 13.86
CA GLN A 65 -1.20 -17.77 14.18
C GLN A 65 -0.14 -18.47 13.34
N HIS A 66 -0.30 -19.77 13.10
CA HIS A 66 0.56 -20.53 12.22
C HIS A 66 0.52 -19.99 10.80
N PHE A 67 -0.69 -19.76 10.26
CA PHE A 67 -0.87 -19.17 8.96
C PHE A 67 -0.21 -17.78 8.85
N ALA A 68 -0.45 -16.88 9.81
CA ALA A 68 0.12 -15.54 9.83
C ALA A 68 1.65 -15.56 9.83
N LYS A 69 2.26 -16.41 10.65
CA LYS A 69 3.72 -16.57 10.68
C LYS A 69 4.26 -17.11 9.35
N TYR A 70 3.56 -18.08 8.78
CA TYR A 70 3.94 -18.67 7.49
C TYR A 70 3.85 -17.62 6.36
N PHE A 71 2.75 -16.86 6.33
CA PHE A 71 2.53 -15.75 5.41
C PHE A 71 3.66 -14.70 5.52
N ASP A 72 3.93 -14.22 6.72
CA ASP A 72 4.94 -13.20 6.98
C ASP A 72 6.35 -13.64 6.59
N THR A 73 6.64 -14.93 6.64
CA THR A 73 7.98 -15.47 6.31
C THR A 73 8.27 -15.41 4.81
N LEU A 74 7.25 -15.53 3.96
CA LEU A 74 7.46 -15.80 2.52
C LEU A 74 6.86 -14.74 1.59
N PHE A 75 5.62 -14.29 1.88
CA PHE A 75 4.85 -13.57 0.88
C PHE A 75 5.21 -12.11 0.69
N PRO A 76 5.58 -11.32 1.73
CA PRO A 76 5.95 -9.92 1.53
C PRO A 76 7.08 -9.75 0.51
N GLU A 77 8.15 -10.54 0.63
CA GLU A 77 9.28 -10.50 -0.29
C GLU A 77 8.94 -11.06 -1.67
N ALA A 78 8.20 -12.18 -1.72
CA ALA A 78 7.81 -12.79 -2.98
C ALA A 78 6.98 -11.81 -3.84
N PHE A 79 6.04 -11.07 -3.24
CA PHE A 79 5.29 -10.05 -3.95
C PHE A 79 6.15 -8.83 -4.31
N GLN A 80 7.04 -8.39 -3.43
CA GLN A 80 7.92 -7.25 -3.69
C GLN A 80 8.86 -7.53 -4.87
N GLN A 81 9.41 -8.73 -4.97
CA GLN A 81 10.24 -9.15 -6.10
C GLN A 81 9.49 -9.14 -7.44
N LEU A 82 8.18 -9.28 -7.42
CA LEU A 82 7.32 -9.25 -8.60
C LEU A 82 6.73 -7.87 -8.89
N GLY A 83 7.08 -6.83 -8.11
CA GLY A 83 6.59 -5.47 -8.30
C GLY A 83 5.21 -5.20 -7.68
N ALA A 84 4.79 -6.02 -6.72
CA ALA A 84 3.63 -5.73 -5.87
C ALA A 84 4.07 -5.47 -4.43
N VAL A 85 3.16 -5.04 -3.58
CA VAL A 85 3.43 -4.81 -2.16
C VAL A 85 2.40 -5.51 -1.28
N ALA A 86 2.85 -6.19 -0.23
CA ALA A 86 2.00 -6.53 0.92
C ALA A 86 1.98 -5.29 1.84
N ALA A 87 0.96 -4.45 1.67
CA ALA A 87 0.84 -3.17 2.37
C ALA A 87 0.49 -3.36 3.85
N GLY A 88 -0.19 -4.44 4.18
CA GLY A 88 -0.51 -4.80 5.57
C GLY A 88 -1.01 -6.22 5.67
N SER A 89 -0.72 -6.86 6.80
CA SER A 89 -1.20 -8.19 7.18
C SER A 89 -1.62 -8.16 8.65
N PHE A 90 -2.78 -8.78 8.96
CA PHE A 90 -3.46 -8.56 10.22
C PHE A 90 -4.22 -9.78 10.70
N LEU A 91 -4.35 -9.87 12.02
CA LEU A 91 -5.31 -10.74 12.69
C LEU A 91 -6.58 -9.94 13.02
N GLU A 92 -7.75 -10.42 12.63
CA GLU A 92 -9.01 -9.75 12.96
C GLU A 92 -9.30 -9.96 14.46
N ARG A 93 -9.50 -8.87 15.19
CA ARG A 93 -9.84 -8.91 16.59
C ARG A 93 -11.30 -9.35 16.76
N GLY A 94 -11.57 -10.26 17.69
CA GLY A 94 -12.90 -10.82 17.88
C GLY A 94 -13.32 -11.88 16.85
N ASN A 95 -12.42 -12.24 15.91
CA ASN A 95 -12.62 -13.31 14.94
C ASN A 95 -11.40 -14.25 14.94
N GLU A 96 -11.48 -15.36 15.65
CA GLU A 96 -10.35 -16.27 15.85
C GLU A 96 -9.84 -16.98 14.60
N THR A 97 -10.61 -16.95 13.52
CA THR A 97 -10.22 -17.51 12.21
C THR A 97 -9.87 -16.42 11.19
N GLY A 98 -10.15 -15.15 11.48
CA GLY A 98 -10.01 -14.05 10.55
C GLY A 98 -8.55 -13.62 10.33
N PHE A 99 -8.09 -13.67 9.09
CA PHE A 99 -6.83 -13.11 8.64
C PHE A 99 -7.09 -12.13 7.48
N THR A 100 -6.75 -10.87 7.70
CA THR A 100 -6.93 -9.81 6.68
C THR A 100 -5.56 -9.35 6.17
N TRP A 101 -5.46 -9.08 4.89
CA TRP A 101 -4.27 -8.46 4.33
C TRP A 101 -4.59 -7.59 3.11
N ILE A 102 -3.70 -6.63 2.84
CA ILE A 102 -3.84 -5.67 1.76
C ILE A 102 -2.65 -5.83 0.82
N ARG A 103 -2.95 -6.02 -0.46
CA ARG A 103 -1.97 -6.15 -1.53
C ARG A 103 -2.14 -5.01 -2.53
N GLY A 104 -1.04 -4.33 -2.88
CA GLY A 104 -1.03 -3.22 -3.82
C GLY A 104 -0.32 -3.56 -5.12
N PHE A 105 -0.80 -2.96 -6.22
CA PHE A 105 -0.24 -3.04 -7.58
C PHE A 105 -0.22 -1.65 -8.21
N HIS A 106 0.76 -1.40 -9.07
CA HIS A 106 0.87 -0.11 -9.76
C HIS A 106 -0.32 0.14 -10.68
N THR A 107 -0.76 -0.88 -11.43
CA THR A 107 -1.91 -0.80 -12.33
C THR A 107 -2.69 -2.11 -12.34
N ILE A 108 -3.88 -2.09 -12.91
CA ILE A 108 -4.70 -3.30 -13.08
C ILE A 108 -4.01 -4.32 -14.01
N ASP A 109 -3.27 -3.89 -15.02
CA ASP A 109 -2.54 -4.78 -15.92
C ASP A 109 -1.36 -5.44 -15.21
N VAL A 110 -0.60 -4.67 -14.40
CA VAL A 110 0.48 -5.20 -13.55
C VAL A 110 -0.08 -6.25 -12.57
N ARG A 111 -1.29 -6.03 -12.03
CA ARG A 111 -1.96 -7.03 -11.16
C ARG A 111 -2.04 -8.41 -11.83
N ALA A 112 -2.49 -8.49 -13.09
CA ALA A 112 -2.60 -9.77 -13.80
C ALA A 112 -1.24 -10.43 -14.02
N VAL A 113 -0.22 -9.65 -14.38
CA VAL A 113 1.15 -10.14 -14.60
C VAL A 113 1.74 -10.67 -13.29
N VAL A 114 1.62 -9.92 -12.20
CA VAL A 114 2.11 -10.34 -10.87
C VAL A 114 1.41 -11.60 -10.40
N HIS A 115 0.08 -11.69 -10.57
CA HIS A 115 -0.67 -12.90 -10.20
C HIS A 115 -0.19 -14.11 -11.01
N ALA A 116 -0.04 -13.97 -12.32
CA ALA A 116 0.45 -15.06 -13.15
C ALA A 116 1.87 -15.49 -12.71
N ALA A 117 2.78 -14.55 -12.51
CA ALA A 117 4.14 -14.83 -12.08
C ALA A 117 4.19 -15.50 -10.69
N PHE A 118 3.32 -15.10 -9.77
CA PHE A 118 3.25 -15.67 -8.44
C PHE A 118 2.61 -17.06 -8.44
N TYR A 119 1.36 -17.18 -8.94
CA TYR A 119 0.56 -18.41 -8.82
C TYR A 119 1.02 -19.55 -9.76
N TYR A 120 1.74 -19.23 -10.82
CA TYR A 120 2.43 -20.23 -11.66
C TYR A 120 3.92 -20.36 -11.35
N GLY A 121 4.45 -19.54 -10.44
CA GLY A 121 5.85 -19.50 -10.03
C GLY A 121 6.22 -20.58 -9.00
N SER A 122 7.55 -20.71 -8.77
CA SER A 122 8.11 -21.72 -7.87
C SER A 122 7.66 -21.54 -6.42
N VAL A 123 7.64 -20.31 -5.91
CA VAL A 123 7.27 -20.02 -4.52
C VAL A 123 5.88 -20.54 -4.21
N TRP A 124 4.88 -20.22 -5.04
CA TRP A 124 3.53 -20.73 -4.84
C TRP A 124 3.46 -22.26 -4.98
N ASN A 125 4.09 -22.83 -6.01
CA ASN A 125 4.07 -24.26 -6.24
C ASN A 125 4.69 -25.06 -5.09
N GLU A 126 5.69 -24.53 -4.41
CA GLU A 126 6.32 -25.15 -3.24
C GLU A 126 5.44 -25.08 -1.98
N HIS A 127 4.71 -23.99 -1.82
CA HIS A 127 4.03 -23.67 -0.55
C HIS A 127 2.49 -23.80 -0.58
N ARG A 128 1.89 -23.92 -1.78
CA ARG A 128 0.42 -23.90 -1.98
C ARG A 128 -0.34 -24.94 -1.17
N ASP A 129 0.20 -26.18 -1.10
CA ASP A 129 -0.50 -27.27 -0.42
C ASP A 129 -0.56 -27.02 1.08
N THR A 130 0.52 -26.53 1.69
CA THR A 130 0.54 -26.13 3.08
C THR A 130 -0.47 -25.01 3.35
N LEU A 131 -0.47 -23.97 2.53
CA LEU A 131 -1.34 -22.80 2.70
C LEU A 131 -2.81 -23.14 2.46
N ASN A 132 -3.13 -23.85 1.37
CA ASN A 132 -4.50 -24.23 1.05
C ASN A 132 -5.06 -25.17 2.12
N ASN A 133 -4.22 -25.97 2.77
CA ASN A 133 -4.65 -26.80 3.91
C ASN A 133 -5.00 -25.97 5.16
N LEU A 134 -4.54 -24.74 5.28
CA LEU A 134 -4.84 -23.86 6.42
C LEU A 134 -6.05 -22.95 6.17
N ILE A 135 -6.34 -22.62 4.91
CA ILE A 135 -7.41 -21.71 4.51
C ILE A 135 -8.72 -22.48 4.33
N THR A 136 -9.81 -21.96 4.88
CA THR A 136 -11.17 -22.48 4.68
C THR A 136 -11.97 -21.62 3.70
N ASP A 137 -11.68 -20.31 3.62
CA ASP A 137 -12.27 -19.37 2.67
C ASP A 137 -11.29 -18.24 2.35
N SER A 138 -11.19 -17.88 1.07
CA SER A 138 -10.34 -16.79 0.56
C SER A 138 -11.05 -15.87 -0.44
N ASP A 139 -12.37 -15.99 -0.58
CA ASP A 139 -13.15 -15.37 -1.64
C ASP A 139 -13.67 -13.97 -1.29
N ASN A 140 -13.57 -13.56 -0.01
CA ASN A 140 -13.95 -12.23 0.43
C ASN A 140 -12.85 -11.21 0.08
N VAL A 141 -12.87 -10.73 -1.16
CA VAL A 141 -11.87 -9.83 -1.72
C VAL A 141 -12.54 -8.60 -2.34
N LEU A 142 -12.18 -7.42 -1.85
CA LEU A 142 -12.55 -6.16 -2.50
C LEU A 142 -11.40 -5.71 -3.41
N LEU A 143 -11.71 -5.44 -4.69
CA LEU A 143 -10.79 -4.80 -5.63
C LEU A 143 -11.04 -3.29 -5.59
N LEU A 144 -10.03 -2.53 -5.17
CA LEU A 144 -10.15 -1.14 -4.77
C LEU A 144 -9.12 -0.26 -5.48
N ARG A 145 -9.41 1.05 -5.50
CA ARG A 145 -8.47 2.12 -5.83
C ARG A 145 -8.54 3.20 -4.76
N PRO A 146 -7.52 4.05 -4.60
CA PRO A 146 -7.64 5.25 -3.78
C PRO A 146 -8.82 6.12 -4.25
N LEU A 147 -9.51 6.75 -3.29
CA LEU A 147 -10.57 7.72 -3.59
C LEU A 147 -10.00 8.91 -4.39
N SER A 148 -8.85 9.41 -3.95
CA SER A 148 -8.05 10.43 -4.63
C SER A 148 -6.56 10.24 -4.31
N PRO A 149 -5.64 10.91 -5.02
CA PRO A 149 -4.21 10.80 -4.73
C PRO A 149 -3.83 11.18 -3.29
N GLU A 150 -4.56 12.12 -2.69
CA GLU A 150 -4.32 12.58 -1.31
C GLU A 150 -4.84 11.59 -0.26
N ARG A 151 -5.65 10.63 -0.69
CA ARG A 151 -6.26 9.58 0.16
C ARG A 151 -5.67 8.20 -0.13
N ASP A 152 -4.46 8.17 -0.67
CA ASP A 152 -3.75 6.92 -0.99
C ASP A 152 -3.44 6.09 0.26
N VAL A 153 -3.15 4.82 0.04
CA VAL A 153 -2.80 3.90 1.12
C VAL A 153 -1.42 4.25 1.68
N LEU A 154 -1.36 4.48 2.97
CA LEU A 154 -0.11 4.68 3.69
C LEU A 154 0.66 3.34 3.78
N ILE A 155 1.72 3.25 3.00
CA ILE A 155 2.62 2.08 2.99
C ILE A 155 3.96 2.51 3.57
N LEU A 156 4.24 2.05 4.78
CA LEU A 156 5.53 2.33 5.42
C LEU A 156 6.64 1.43 4.86
N PRO A 157 7.91 1.80 5.01
CA PRO A 157 9.04 0.92 4.75
C PRO A 157 8.92 -0.42 5.48
N ALA A 158 9.66 -1.43 5.03
CA ALA A 158 9.74 -2.69 5.77
C ALA A 158 10.20 -2.42 7.21
N ILE A 159 9.79 -3.30 8.14
CA ILE A 159 10.19 -3.23 9.54
C ILE A 159 11.74 -3.22 9.62
N ASP A 160 12.28 -2.25 10.34
CA ASP A 160 13.69 -2.21 10.69
C ASP A 160 13.88 -2.83 12.10
N PRO A 161 14.53 -4.01 12.22
CA PRO A 161 14.70 -4.67 13.52
C PRO A 161 15.49 -3.85 14.53
N VAL A 162 16.26 -2.85 14.09
CA VAL A 162 17.06 -1.99 14.98
C VAL A 162 16.18 -0.93 15.65
N THR A 163 15.32 -0.27 14.88
CA THR A 163 14.43 0.78 15.37
C THR A 163 13.05 0.28 15.81
N GLU A 164 12.65 -0.89 15.31
CA GLU A 164 11.36 -1.53 15.58
C GLU A 164 11.56 -2.99 16.06
N PRO A 165 12.26 -3.22 17.19
CA PRO A 165 12.64 -4.57 17.63
C PRO A 165 11.45 -5.46 17.99
N ASN A 166 10.30 -4.87 18.26
CA ASN A 166 9.06 -5.60 18.56
C ASN A 166 8.17 -5.83 17.33
N GLY A 167 8.67 -5.50 16.12
CA GLY A 167 7.87 -5.55 14.90
C GLY A 167 6.78 -4.47 14.84
N ALA A 168 5.80 -4.67 13.96
CA ALA A 168 4.70 -3.73 13.78
C ALA A 168 3.88 -3.56 15.05
N GLN A 169 3.60 -2.31 15.41
CA GLN A 169 2.85 -1.91 16.59
C GLN A 169 1.62 -1.09 16.20
N GLY A 170 0.74 -0.83 17.18
CA GLY A 170 -0.50 -0.08 17.00
C GLY A 170 -1.70 -0.99 16.73
N VAL A 171 -2.83 -0.36 16.42
CA VAL A 171 -4.07 -1.03 16.04
C VAL A 171 -4.55 -0.42 14.73
N VAL A 172 -4.84 -1.25 13.74
CA VAL A 172 -5.45 -0.79 12.50
C VAL A 172 -6.96 -0.98 12.54
N VAL A 173 -7.69 -0.03 12.03
CA VAL A 173 -9.15 -0.12 11.90
C VAL A 173 -9.53 0.03 10.43
N ALA A 174 -10.44 -0.82 9.98
CA ALA A 174 -11.05 -0.71 8.66
C ALA A 174 -12.56 -0.54 8.83
N GLN A 175 -13.09 0.57 8.29
CA GLN A 175 -14.54 0.75 8.22
C GLN A 175 -14.99 0.58 6.78
N ILE A 176 -15.86 -0.42 6.57
CA ILE A 176 -16.34 -0.82 5.25
C ILE A 176 -17.79 -0.37 5.09
N PHE A 177 -18.04 0.37 4.04
CA PHE A 177 -19.34 0.90 3.68
C PHE A 177 -19.82 0.24 2.37
N ALA A 178 -20.93 -0.48 2.42
CA ALA A 178 -21.61 -0.95 1.23
C ALA A 178 -22.47 0.19 0.65
N VAL A 179 -21.96 0.86 -0.37
CA VAL A 179 -22.58 2.05 -0.96
C VAL A 179 -23.57 1.66 -2.05
N LYS A 180 -24.62 2.43 -2.25
CA LYS A 180 -25.53 2.27 -3.39
C LYS A 180 -24.81 2.59 -4.70
N LYS A 181 -25.29 1.96 -5.78
CA LYS A 181 -24.70 2.15 -7.10
C LYS A 181 -24.73 3.65 -7.49
N ASP A 182 -23.64 4.10 -8.08
CA ASP A 182 -23.42 5.48 -8.57
C ASP A 182 -23.42 6.58 -7.48
N GLU A 183 -23.41 6.19 -6.18
CA GLU A 183 -23.49 7.15 -5.07
C GLU A 183 -22.17 7.30 -4.28
N THR A 184 -21.09 6.64 -4.70
CA THR A 184 -19.83 6.58 -3.96
C THR A 184 -19.20 7.95 -3.75
N GLU A 185 -19.14 8.81 -4.76
CA GLU A 185 -18.52 10.14 -4.65
C GLU A 185 -19.35 11.09 -3.77
N VAL A 186 -20.68 10.98 -3.83
CA VAL A 186 -21.57 11.77 -2.96
C VAL A 186 -21.41 11.31 -1.52
N PHE A 187 -21.48 10.01 -1.29
CA PHE A 187 -21.27 9.44 0.04
C PHE A 187 -19.91 9.82 0.63
N ALA A 188 -18.83 9.74 -0.14
CA ALA A 188 -17.49 10.09 0.33
C ALA A 188 -17.42 11.54 0.83
N ARG A 189 -18.04 12.50 0.12
CA ARG A 189 -18.11 13.91 0.56
C ARG A 189 -18.93 14.08 1.82
N GLU A 190 -20.06 13.41 1.92
CA GLU A 190 -20.94 13.51 3.10
C GLU A 190 -20.38 12.79 4.33
N ALA A 191 -19.55 11.77 4.13
CA ALA A 191 -18.85 11.04 5.19
C ALA A 191 -17.64 11.80 5.76
N GLU A 192 -17.11 12.81 5.06
CA GLU A 192 -15.90 13.53 5.48
C GLU A 192 -15.97 14.15 6.89
N PRO A 193 -17.08 14.74 7.35
CA PRO A 193 -17.19 15.21 8.73
C PRO A 193 -17.05 14.07 9.76
N ALA A 194 -17.48 12.86 9.44
CA ALA A 194 -17.29 11.69 10.30
C ALA A 194 -15.84 11.23 10.29
N PHE A 195 -15.18 11.18 9.12
CA PHE A 195 -13.76 10.85 9.01
C PHE A 195 -12.87 11.88 9.74
N ALA A 196 -13.24 13.17 9.69
CA ALA A 196 -12.55 14.20 10.48
C ALA A 196 -12.65 13.92 11.98
N ARG A 197 -13.80 13.43 12.49
CA ARG A 197 -13.94 13.02 13.89
C ARG A 197 -13.10 11.79 14.23
N TYR A 198 -12.95 10.82 13.31
CA TYR A 198 -12.05 9.69 13.50
C TYR A 198 -10.59 10.13 13.66
N ARG A 199 -10.14 11.08 12.83
CA ARG A 199 -8.80 11.67 12.97
C ARG A 199 -8.64 12.43 14.29
N ALA A 200 -9.66 13.18 14.70
CA ALA A 200 -9.66 13.90 16.00
C ALA A 200 -9.67 12.94 17.20
N ALA A 201 -10.19 11.72 17.04
CA ALA A 201 -10.15 10.66 18.05
C ALA A 201 -8.83 9.86 18.05
N GLY A 202 -7.77 10.41 17.49
CA GLY A 202 -6.43 9.82 17.50
C GLY A 202 -6.12 8.84 16.37
N ALA A 203 -7.03 8.65 15.42
CA ALA A 203 -6.74 7.80 14.27
C ALA A 203 -5.92 8.56 13.22
N ARG A 204 -4.76 8.04 12.86
CA ARG A 204 -4.04 8.47 11.67
C ARG A 204 -4.67 7.81 10.44
N GLU A 205 -5.25 8.59 9.55
CA GLU A 205 -5.84 8.07 8.32
C GLU A 205 -4.76 7.38 7.48
N ALA A 206 -5.00 6.13 7.11
CA ALA A 206 -4.08 5.29 6.35
C ALA A 206 -4.59 5.00 4.94
N GLY A 207 -5.67 5.63 4.52
CA GLY A 207 -6.23 5.57 3.19
C GLY A 207 -7.75 5.57 3.17
N VAL A 208 -8.30 6.07 2.07
CA VAL A 208 -9.72 5.94 1.74
C VAL A 208 -9.81 5.33 0.36
N LEU A 209 -10.36 4.13 0.29
CA LEU A 209 -10.41 3.33 -0.91
C LEU A 209 -11.85 3.16 -1.39
N VAL A 210 -12.03 3.08 -2.69
CA VAL A 210 -13.34 2.81 -3.31
C VAL A 210 -13.22 1.67 -4.31
N THR A 211 -14.31 0.99 -4.57
CA THR A 211 -14.34 -0.09 -5.58
C THR A 211 -13.76 0.38 -6.89
N LEU A 212 -12.80 -0.38 -7.41
CA LEU A 212 -12.33 -0.25 -8.78
C LEU A 212 -13.29 -1.02 -9.70
N ASP A 213 -14.13 -0.26 -10.41
CA ASP A 213 -15.16 -0.84 -11.31
C ASP A 213 -14.53 -1.26 -12.64
N VAL A 214 -13.87 -2.41 -12.62
CA VAL A 214 -13.29 -3.05 -13.80
C VAL A 214 -13.54 -4.56 -13.77
N ARG A 215 -13.49 -5.18 -14.93
CA ARG A 215 -13.58 -6.65 -15.00
C ARG A 215 -12.38 -7.27 -14.27
N ASN A 216 -12.64 -8.35 -13.50
CA ASN A 216 -11.55 -9.15 -12.92
C ASN A 216 -10.66 -9.72 -14.02
N ASN A 217 -9.42 -9.23 -14.09
CA ASN A 217 -8.44 -9.63 -15.10
C ASN A 217 -7.58 -10.84 -14.71
N PHE A 218 -7.91 -11.47 -13.57
CA PHE A 218 -7.34 -12.76 -13.14
C PHE A 218 -8.44 -13.62 -12.50
N PRO A 219 -9.30 -14.27 -13.30
CA PRO A 219 -10.53 -14.94 -12.83
C PRO A 219 -10.29 -16.11 -11.87
N GLN A 220 -9.08 -16.68 -11.82
CA GLN A 220 -8.71 -17.72 -10.88
C GLN A 220 -8.72 -17.26 -9.42
N LEU A 221 -8.63 -15.94 -9.19
CA LEU A 221 -8.81 -15.33 -7.89
C LEU A 221 -10.11 -14.54 -7.89
N PRO A 222 -11.13 -15.01 -7.19
CA PRO A 222 -12.42 -14.32 -7.13
C PRO A 222 -12.27 -12.95 -6.44
N ILE A 223 -13.14 -12.03 -6.86
CA ILE A 223 -13.36 -10.74 -6.21
C ILE A 223 -14.88 -10.58 -6.01
N ARG A 224 -15.25 -9.81 -4.99
CA ARG A 224 -16.66 -9.48 -4.76
C ARG A 224 -17.20 -8.57 -5.85
N THR A 225 -18.40 -8.89 -6.33
CA THR A 225 -19.10 -8.16 -7.40
C THR A 225 -20.37 -7.47 -6.90
N ASP A 226 -20.65 -7.56 -5.60
CA ASP A 226 -21.81 -6.99 -4.93
C ASP A 226 -21.56 -5.53 -4.45
N GLY A 227 -20.53 -4.86 -4.96
CA GLY A 227 -20.20 -3.45 -4.68
C GLY A 227 -21.25 -2.45 -5.21
N PRO A 228 -20.93 -1.14 -5.18
CA PRO A 228 -19.64 -0.60 -4.76
C PRO A 228 -19.45 -0.54 -3.24
N TYR A 229 -18.19 -0.44 -2.85
CA TYR A 229 -17.74 -0.27 -1.48
C TYR A 229 -16.87 0.97 -1.34
N LEU A 230 -16.91 1.59 -0.15
CA LEU A 230 -15.89 2.51 0.33
C LEU A 230 -15.26 1.88 1.57
N VAL A 231 -13.94 1.94 1.67
CA VAL A 231 -13.17 1.47 2.82
C VAL A 231 -12.34 2.61 3.36
N TRP A 232 -12.59 3.00 4.61
CA TRP A 232 -11.75 3.94 5.35
C TRP A 232 -10.80 3.15 6.23
N LEU A 233 -9.50 3.47 6.15
CA LEU A 233 -8.44 2.83 6.94
C LEU A 233 -7.83 3.85 7.90
N GLY A 234 -7.62 3.44 9.14
CA GLY A 234 -6.95 4.24 10.15
C GLY A 234 -6.00 3.42 11.01
N ILE A 235 -4.98 4.08 11.55
CA ILE A 235 -4.01 3.50 12.48
C ILE A 235 -4.12 4.25 13.80
N LEU A 236 -4.27 3.53 14.89
CA LEU A 236 -4.31 4.01 16.25
C LEU A 236 -3.03 3.61 16.99
N HIS A 237 -2.61 4.45 17.92
CA HIS A 237 -1.40 4.18 18.71
C HIS A 237 -1.50 2.85 19.46
N ASP A 238 -2.61 2.62 20.14
CA ASP A 238 -2.80 1.44 20.98
C ASP A 238 -4.28 1.11 21.24
N ASN A 239 -4.50 0.11 22.09
CA ASN A 239 -5.84 -0.30 22.49
C ASN A 239 -6.54 0.73 23.41
N GLU A 240 -5.80 1.54 24.16
CA GLU A 240 -6.41 2.55 25.04
C GLU A 240 -7.09 3.63 24.19
N ILE A 241 -6.41 4.16 23.19
CA ILE A 241 -6.98 5.11 22.22
C ILE A 241 -8.17 4.49 21.48
N LEU A 242 -8.04 3.21 21.04
CA LEU A 242 -9.15 2.52 20.40
C LEU A 242 -10.40 2.53 21.28
N GLN A 243 -10.29 2.10 22.53
CA GLN A 243 -11.46 1.90 23.40
C GLN A 243 -12.03 3.19 23.98
N ARG A 244 -11.17 4.15 24.35
CA ARG A 244 -11.59 5.38 25.03
C ARG A 244 -11.99 6.50 24.09
N GLU A 245 -11.32 6.59 22.94
CA GLU A 245 -11.51 7.73 22.04
C GLU A 245 -12.21 7.29 20.74
N PHE A 246 -11.73 6.26 20.06
CA PHE A 246 -12.18 5.93 18.71
C PHE A 246 -13.55 5.22 18.71
N ILE A 247 -13.74 4.17 19.51
CA ILE A 247 -15.00 3.41 19.53
C ILE A 247 -16.20 4.32 19.89
N PRO A 248 -16.16 5.16 20.94
CA PRO A 248 -17.28 6.07 21.24
C PRO A 248 -17.60 7.04 20.08
N VAL A 249 -16.59 7.49 19.35
CA VAL A 249 -16.79 8.35 18.18
C VAL A 249 -17.46 7.59 17.03
N THR A 250 -17.13 6.31 16.80
CA THR A 250 -17.79 5.51 15.76
C THR A 250 -19.30 5.41 16.02
N GLU A 251 -19.71 5.26 17.27
CA GLU A 251 -21.12 5.24 17.68
C GLU A 251 -21.79 6.60 17.46
N GLN A 252 -21.14 7.70 17.82
CA GLN A 252 -21.66 9.06 17.66
C GLN A 252 -21.88 9.43 16.18
N VAL A 253 -20.99 9.00 15.28
CA VAL A 253 -21.08 9.30 13.85
C VAL A 253 -21.97 8.34 13.08
N ALA A 254 -22.38 7.22 13.66
CA ALA A 254 -23.24 6.23 12.98
C ALA A 254 -24.54 6.85 12.42
N GLY A 255 -25.08 7.85 13.12
CA GLY A 255 -26.23 8.63 12.69
C GLY A 255 -25.98 9.41 11.39
N ILE A 256 -24.77 9.93 11.18
CA ILE A 256 -24.39 10.65 9.94
C ILE A 256 -24.48 9.69 8.74
N PHE A 257 -23.88 8.52 8.85
CA PHE A 257 -23.90 7.54 7.78
C PHE A 257 -25.31 7.03 7.47
N LYS A 258 -26.14 6.80 8.51
CA LYS A 258 -27.52 6.41 8.34
C LYS A 258 -28.36 7.49 7.66
N ALA A 259 -28.16 8.76 8.07
CA ALA A 259 -28.92 9.89 7.56
C ALA A 259 -28.57 10.24 6.10
N SER A 260 -27.36 9.91 5.63
CA SER A 260 -26.96 10.12 4.23
C SER A 260 -27.85 9.39 3.24
N GLY A 261 -28.42 8.27 3.65
CA GLY A 261 -29.29 7.47 2.77
C GLY A 261 -28.57 6.74 1.62
N HIS A 262 -27.24 6.84 1.53
CA HIS A 262 -26.43 6.30 0.43
C HIS A 262 -25.95 4.86 0.66
N LEU A 263 -26.18 4.30 1.84
CA LEU A 263 -25.72 2.96 2.18
C LEU A 263 -26.79 1.89 1.93
N ARG A 264 -26.34 0.69 1.57
CA ARG A 264 -27.17 -0.51 1.44
C ARG A 264 -27.38 -1.25 2.77
N GLY A 265 -26.60 -0.92 3.81
CA GLY A 265 -26.65 -1.52 5.13
C GLY A 265 -25.82 -0.75 6.14
N ALA A 266 -25.75 -1.24 7.37
CA ALA A 266 -24.91 -0.64 8.39
C ALA A 266 -23.41 -0.80 8.00
N PRO A 267 -22.56 0.20 8.29
CA PRO A 267 -21.11 0.06 8.12
C PRO A 267 -20.56 -1.08 8.98
N GLU A 268 -19.58 -1.81 8.43
CA GLU A 268 -18.83 -2.82 9.16
C GLU A 268 -17.53 -2.20 9.70
N LEU A 269 -17.28 -2.30 11.01
CA LEU A 269 -16.02 -1.93 11.63
C LEU A 269 -15.22 -3.20 11.93
N ILE A 270 -13.99 -3.26 11.42
CA ILE A 270 -13.06 -4.34 11.69
C ILE A 270 -11.85 -3.77 12.42
N VAL A 271 -11.52 -4.36 13.56
CA VAL A 271 -10.31 -4.05 14.33
C VAL A 271 -9.24 -5.09 14.00
N LEU A 272 -8.08 -4.62 13.61
CA LEU A 272 -7.02 -5.40 13.00
C LEU A 272 -5.73 -5.25 13.82
N ASP A 273 -5.20 -6.36 14.32
CA ASP A 273 -3.90 -6.41 14.98
C ASP A 273 -2.82 -6.69 13.91
N PRO A 274 -1.86 -5.78 13.67
CA PRO A 274 -0.84 -5.98 12.66
C PRO A 274 0.04 -7.18 13.01
N THR A 275 0.33 -8.02 12.00
CA THR A 275 1.36 -9.05 12.16
C THR A 275 2.75 -8.40 12.27
N PRO A 276 3.77 -9.09 12.81
CA PRO A 276 5.08 -8.47 13.06
C PRO A 276 5.71 -7.75 11.87
N ARG A 277 5.34 -8.13 10.64
CA ARG A 277 5.94 -7.57 9.41
C ARG A 277 5.01 -6.63 8.62
N SER A 278 3.84 -6.31 9.18
CA SER A 278 2.89 -5.40 8.53
C SER A 278 3.51 -4.02 8.27
N ARG A 279 3.40 -3.53 7.04
CA ARG A 279 3.84 -2.16 6.69
C ARG A 279 2.83 -1.10 7.11
N MET A 280 1.60 -1.46 7.40
CA MET A 280 0.58 -0.58 7.97
C MET A 280 0.59 -0.77 9.48
N ARG A 281 1.18 0.19 10.19
CA ARG A 281 1.45 0.15 11.63
C ARG A 281 1.65 1.54 12.21
N TRP A 282 1.66 1.66 13.51
CA TRP A 282 2.07 2.89 14.19
C TRP A 282 3.59 2.99 14.24
N LEU A 283 4.15 4.15 13.86
CA LEU A 283 5.60 4.38 13.98
C LEU A 283 5.94 4.94 15.38
N PRO A 284 7.06 4.51 15.98
CA PRO A 284 7.52 5.06 17.27
C PRO A 284 7.78 6.58 17.24
N SER A 285 8.05 7.14 16.05
CA SER A 285 8.28 8.58 15.85
C SER A 285 6.99 9.41 15.82
N TRP A 286 5.83 8.78 15.66
CA TRP A 286 4.55 9.48 15.70
C TRP A 286 4.15 9.76 17.15
N LYS A 287 3.89 11.02 17.44
CA LYS A 287 3.44 11.48 18.76
C LYS A 287 1.92 11.62 18.79
#